data_8bac74112d525544b96188a2de1b117a
#
_entry.id   8bac74112d525544b96188a2de1b117a
#
_cell.length_a   1.000
_cell.length_b   1.000
_cell.length_c   1.000
_cell.angle_alpha   90.00
_cell.angle_beta   90.00
_cell.angle_gamma   90.00
#
_symmetry.space_group_name_H-M   'P 1'
#
loop_
_entity.id
_entity.type
_entity.pdbx_description
1 polymer ?
#
loop_
_entity_poly.entity_id
_entity_poly.type
_entity_poly.pdbx_seq_one_letter_code
_entity_poly.pdbx_strand_id
1 'polypeptide(L)'
;MAVNKVFDGCVETAQAGXXXXXXXXXXXXXITVIAESRTYNLKKIRETGCTTCLLRSPCLSEIEDVVRYADISLNSEPVVLRALSQEAQRQGKTHQVLLMVDMGDLREGIWFSEYQRILETVTLITGLPGLELYGLGTNFNCYGTVLPTVKNGEDFLALAARLEADSGIPVRRLSAGNCTSYHLLDKGIWPQGLNHLRIGGLHEFGIEYVDMKYLNEFHHSAKPVDKACSDMYILEAEIIELNSKPTVPVGELGVDAFLQSKTFVDRGIRRRALLAFGRQDVPSDNCVPCDDAITILGQTSDHTLVDIEDCRQSLKVGDVVRFELDYTGLLMACQTKGVAWRFTR
;
A
#
# COMPACT_ATOMS: atom_id res chain seq x y z
N MET A 1 -11.45 15.47 5.80
CA MET A 1 -11.93 16.76 5.31
C MET A 1 -10.83 17.80 5.15
N ALA A 2 -9.87 17.91 6.07
CA ALA A 2 -8.76 18.85 5.96
C ALA A 2 -7.82 18.56 4.78
N VAL A 3 -7.62 17.29 4.48
CA VAL A 3 -6.72 16.84 3.40
C VAL A 3 -7.22 17.31 2.03
N ASN A 4 -8.54 17.30 1.82
CA ASN A 4 -9.13 17.66 0.53
C ASN A 4 -9.06 19.17 0.20
N LYS A 5 -8.77 20.01 1.19
CA LYS A 5 -8.68 21.48 0.96
C LYS A 5 -7.27 21.95 0.62
N VAL A 6 -6.26 21.11 0.86
CA VAL A 6 -4.86 21.50 0.73
C VAL A 6 -4.17 20.78 -0.44
N PHE A 7 -4.70 19.64 -0.88
CA PHE A 7 -4.03 18.78 -1.85
C PHE A 7 -4.96 18.32 -2.98
N ASP A 8 -4.46 18.34 -4.21
CA ASP A 8 -4.98 17.46 -5.27
C ASP A 8 -4.55 16.04 -4.88
N GLY A 9 -5.42 15.37 -4.14
CA GLY A 9 -5.04 14.13 -3.46
C GLY A 9 -4.74 12.99 -4.41
N CYS A 10 -3.53 12.47 -4.29
CA CYS A 10 -3.17 11.18 -4.88
C CYS A 10 -3.43 10.13 -3.82
N VAL A 11 -4.39 9.27 -4.04
CA VAL A 11 -4.61 8.11 -3.17
C VAL A 11 -3.86 6.94 -3.75
N GLU A 12 -2.93 6.45 -2.97
CA GLU A 12 -2.24 5.21 -3.24
C GLU A 12 -3.19 4.07 -2.93
N THR A 13 -3.70 3.43 -3.97
CA THR A 13 -4.38 2.16 -3.76
C THR A 13 -3.38 1.07 -4.13
N ALA A 14 -2.82 0.42 -3.16
CA ALA A 14 -1.91 -0.70 -3.40
C ALA A 14 -2.63 -1.85 -4.10
N GLN A 15 -3.94 -1.70 -4.44
CA GLN A 15 -4.73 -2.91 -4.73
C GLN A 15 -5.95 -2.67 -5.62
N ALA A 16 -5.79 -2.93 -6.88
CA ALA A 16 -6.82 -2.74 -7.89
C ALA A 16 -7.98 -3.76 -7.87
N GLY A 17 -7.88 -4.73 -7.06
CA GLY A 17 -9.07 -5.60 -6.81
C GLY A 17 -10.26 -4.78 -6.25
N UNK A 18 -10.01 -4.01 -5.43
CA UNK A 18 -10.98 -3.19 -4.80
C UNK A 18 -11.12 -1.86 -5.45
N UNK A 19 -10.39 -1.67 -6.29
CA UNK A 19 -10.31 -0.42 -6.93
C UNK A 19 -11.55 0.04 -7.62
N UNK A 20 -12.23 -0.62 -8.03
CA UNK A 20 -13.40 -0.25 -8.74
C UNK A 20 -14.44 0.36 -7.80
N UNK A 21 -14.57 -0.10 -6.73
CA UNK A 21 -15.48 0.43 -5.78
C UNK A 21 -14.88 1.57 -4.97
N UNK A 22 -13.74 1.40 -4.71
CA UNK A 22 -13.04 2.41 -4.05
C UNK A 22 -12.79 3.62 -4.91
N UNK A 23 -12.58 3.37 -6.00
CA UNK A 23 -12.35 4.37 -6.98
C UNK A 23 -13.62 5.17 -7.26
N UNK A 24 -14.55 4.61 -7.19
CA UNK A 24 -15.81 5.25 -7.31
C UNK A 24 -16.14 6.07 -6.07
N UNK A 25 -15.71 5.65 -5.08
CA UNK A 25 -15.81 6.37 -3.86
C UNK A 25 -14.85 7.52 -3.78
N UNK A 26 -13.87 7.26 -4.24
CA UNK A 26 -12.83 8.24 -4.30
C UNK A 26 -13.13 9.39 -5.23
N UNK A 27 -13.73 9.16 -6.13
CA UNK A 27 -14.13 10.15 -7.07
C UNK A 27 -15.23 11.03 -6.48
N UNK A 28 -15.87 10.49 -5.73
CA UNK A 28 -16.86 11.20 -5.03
C UNK A 28 -16.33 12.10 -3.96
N UNK A 29 -15.20 11.76 -3.55
CA UNK A 29 -14.51 12.47 -2.55
C UNK A 29 -13.71 13.59 -3.10
N UNK A 30 -13.56 13.50 -4.28
CA UNK A 30 -12.82 14.44 -4.93
C UNK A 30 -11.40 14.04 -5.13
N ILE A 31 -11.20 12.89 -5.02
CA ILE A 31 -9.88 12.35 -5.34
C ILE A 31 -9.83 12.19 -6.86
N THR A 32 -8.86 12.80 -7.48
CA THR A 32 -8.75 12.82 -8.94
C THR A 32 -7.61 11.95 -9.47
N VAL A 33 -6.66 11.59 -8.61
CA VAL A 33 -5.51 10.75 -8.99
C VAL A 33 -5.54 9.47 -8.17
N ILE A 34 -5.51 8.34 -8.86
CA ILE A 34 -5.40 7.02 -8.22
C ILE A 34 -4.03 6.43 -8.59
N ALA A 35 -3.30 6.03 -7.58
CA ALA A 35 -1.93 5.54 -7.74
C ALA A 35 -1.83 4.05 -7.44
N GLU A 36 -1.01 3.34 -8.21
CA GLU A 36 -0.86 1.88 -8.11
C GLU A 36 0.53 1.47 -8.58
N SER A 37 1.04 0.38 -8.06
CA SER A 37 2.41 -0.08 -8.36
C SER A 37 2.52 -1.06 -9.53
N ARG A 38 1.40 -1.49 -10.11
CA ARG A 38 1.37 -2.48 -11.20
C ARG A 38 0.57 -1.98 -12.39
N THR A 39 1.14 -2.08 -13.58
CA THR A 39 0.50 -1.62 -14.82
C THR A 39 -0.81 -2.35 -15.12
N TYR A 40 -0.89 -3.66 -14.83
CA TYR A 40 -2.11 -4.44 -15.08
C TYR A 40 -3.28 -3.98 -14.18
N ASN A 41 -2.98 -3.44 -13.00
CA ASN A 41 -4.00 -2.86 -12.13
C ASN A 41 -4.41 -1.46 -12.61
N LEU A 42 -3.44 -0.65 -13.07
CA LEU A 42 -3.74 0.67 -13.65
C LEU A 42 -4.68 0.54 -14.86
N LYS A 43 -4.54 -0.52 -15.64
CA LYS A 43 -5.46 -0.80 -16.74
C LYS A 43 -6.92 -0.83 -16.27
N LYS A 44 -7.19 -1.48 -15.14
CA LYS A 44 -8.55 -1.55 -14.57
C LYS A 44 -8.99 -0.20 -14.00
N ILE A 45 -8.07 0.48 -13.30
CA ILE A 45 -8.34 1.79 -12.66
C ILE A 45 -8.73 2.82 -13.74
N ARG A 46 -8.09 2.77 -14.89
CA ARG A 46 -8.35 3.69 -16.00
C ARG A 46 -9.81 3.71 -16.43
N GLU A 47 -10.53 2.60 -16.25
CA GLU A 47 -11.96 2.50 -16.56
C GLU A 47 -12.83 3.41 -15.68
N THR A 48 -12.28 3.89 -14.54
CA THR A 48 -13.00 4.81 -13.64
C THR A 48 -12.98 6.27 -14.12
N GLY A 49 -12.12 6.59 -15.08
CA GLY A 49 -11.93 7.96 -15.57
C GLY A 49 -11.02 8.83 -14.71
N CYS A 50 -10.44 8.27 -13.65
CA CYS A 50 -9.47 8.99 -12.81
C CYS A 50 -8.10 9.08 -13.49
N THR A 51 -7.34 10.12 -13.18
CA THR A 51 -5.93 10.19 -13.54
C THR A 51 -5.17 9.05 -12.86
N THR A 52 -4.33 8.36 -13.60
CA THR A 52 -3.62 7.17 -13.09
C THR A 52 -2.14 7.49 -12.86
N CYS A 53 -1.60 7.01 -11.73
CA CYS A 53 -0.19 7.21 -11.39
C CYS A 53 0.48 5.89 -11.09
N LEU A 54 1.61 5.62 -11.76
CA LEU A 54 2.43 4.44 -11.44
C LEU A 54 3.41 4.81 -10.33
N LEU A 55 3.28 4.17 -9.17
CA LEU A 55 4.09 4.47 -7.96
C LEU A 55 5.47 3.84 -7.97
N ARG A 56 5.65 2.74 -8.66
CA ARG A 56 6.93 2.08 -8.80
C ARG A 56 7.65 2.65 -10.03
N SER A 57 8.95 2.90 -9.91
CA SER A 57 9.74 3.29 -11.10
C SER A 57 9.54 2.25 -12.20
N PRO A 58 9.27 2.67 -13.43
CA PRO A 58 8.96 1.73 -14.51
C PRO A 58 10.11 0.79 -14.86
N CYS A 59 9.80 -0.46 -15.13
CA CYS A 59 10.76 -1.36 -15.78
C CYS A 59 10.81 -1.04 -17.27
N LEU A 60 11.99 -1.16 -17.88
CA LEU A 60 12.12 -0.95 -19.34
C LEU A 60 11.22 -1.91 -20.14
N SER A 61 11.00 -3.11 -19.61
CA SER A 61 10.14 -4.13 -20.25
C SER A 61 8.64 -3.80 -20.23
N GLU A 62 8.20 -2.83 -19.42
CA GLU A 62 6.77 -2.48 -19.31
C GLU A 62 6.48 -1.05 -19.82
N ILE A 63 7.42 -0.40 -20.48
CA ILE A 63 7.29 1.01 -20.93
C ILE A 63 6.02 1.21 -21.79
N GLU A 64 5.72 0.26 -22.66
CA GLU A 64 4.50 0.34 -23.51
C GLU A 64 3.23 0.43 -22.63
N ASP A 65 3.13 -0.46 -21.65
CA ASP A 65 1.96 -0.48 -20.75
C ASP A 65 1.95 0.72 -19.81
N VAL A 66 3.12 1.18 -19.37
CA VAL A 66 3.21 2.40 -18.53
C VAL A 66 2.62 3.59 -19.28
N VAL A 67 3.06 3.86 -20.50
CA VAL A 67 2.53 4.99 -21.31
C VAL A 67 1.05 4.77 -21.66
N ARG A 68 0.65 3.51 -21.84
CA ARG A 68 -0.74 3.20 -22.19
C ARG A 68 -1.71 3.42 -21.03
N TYR A 69 -1.31 3.06 -19.79
CA TYR A 69 -2.22 2.97 -18.66
C TYR A 69 -1.93 3.94 -17.51
N ALA A 70 -0.75 4.56 -17.47
CA ALA A 70 -0.43 5.58 -16.48
C ALA A 70 -0.34 6.96 -17.14
N ASP A 71 -1.00 7.93 -16.55
CA ASP A 71 -0.85 9.34 -16.95
C ASP A 71 0.42 9.93 -16.33
N ILE A 72 0.75 9.48 -15.11
CA ILE A 72 1.91 9.94 -14.33
C ILE A 72 2.74 8.72 -13.92
N SER A 73 4.08 8.85 -13.87
CA SER A 73 4.92 7.84 -13.23
C SER A 73 6.06 8.46 -12.44
N LEU A 74 6.48 7.76 -11.38
CA LEU A 74 7.63 8.12 -10.55
C LEU A 74 8.91 7.65 -11.23
N ASN A 75 9.91 8.52 -11.36
CA ASN A 75 11.14 8.22 -12.09
C ASN A 75 12.36 8.88 -11.46
N SER A 76 13.55 8.31 -11.74
CA SER A 76 14.85 8.89 -11.36
C SER A 76 15.94 8.57 -12.38
N GLU A 77 15.66 7.73 -13.39
CA GLU A 77 16.69 7.19 -14.27
C GLU A 77 16.55 7.73 -15.71
N PRO A 78 17.62 8.39 -16.24
CA PRO A 78 17.58 8.95 -17.59
C PRO A 78 17.27 7.93 -18.69
N VAL A 79 17.71 6.68 -18.55
CA VAL A 79 17.43 5.64 -19.55
C VAL A 79 15.94 5.34 -19.63
N VAL A 80 15.25 5.32 -18.48
CA VAL A 80 13.79 5.10 -18.40
C VAL A 80 13.05 6.30 -19.01
N LEU A 81 13.50 7.53 -18.69
CA LEU A 81 12.91 8.75 -19.22
C LEU A 81 12.96 8.80 -20.75
N ARG A 82 14.10 8.42 -21.34
CA ARG A 82 14.24 8.36 -22.80
C ARG A 82 13.29 7.31 -23.42
N ALA A 83 13.18 6.14 -22.78
CA ALA A 83 12.28 5.09 -23.24
C ALA A 83 10.80 5.54 -23.16
N LEU A 84 10.42 6.21 -22.05
CA LEU A 84 9.08 6.78 -21.89
C LEU A 84 8.78 7.83 -22.98
N SER A 85 9.75 8.69 -23.28
CA SER A 85 9.60 9.72 -24.32
C SER A 85 9.36 9.08 -25.71
N GLN A 86 10.18 8.10 -26.08
CA GLN A 86 10.03 7.40 -27.36
C GLN A 86 8.66 6.74 -27.48
N GLU A 87 8.23 6.09 -26.40
CA GLU A 87 6.96 5.39 -26.36
C GLU A 87 5.78 6.37 -26.35
N ALA A 88 5.89 7.49 -25.61
CA ALA A 88 4.86 8.52 -25.57
C ALA A 88 4.61 9.08 -26.99
N GLN A 89 5.70 9.36 -27.72
CA GLN A 89 5.61 9.78 -29.11
C GLN A 89 4.95 8.73 -29.99
N ARG A 90 5.35 7.45 -29.82
CA ARG A 90 4.78 6.33 -30.60
C ARG A 90 3.28 6.20 -30.37
N GLN A 91 2.81 6.44 -29.14
CA GLN A 91 1.39 6.36 -28.79
C GLN A 91 0.63 7.68 -29.00
N GLY A 92 1.31 8.76 -29.41
CA GLY A 92 0.70 10.10 -29.59
C GLY A 92 0.18 10.69 -28.27
N LYS A 93 0.91 10.48 -27.19
CA LYS A 93 0.52 10.89 -25.84
C LYS A 93 1.55 11.83 -25.23
N THR A 94 1.13 12.55 -24.19
CA THR A 94 2.02 13.21 -23.24
C THR A 94 1.99 12.39 -21.95
N HIS A 95 3.16 12.06 -21.43
CA HIS A 95 3.32 11.29 -20.20
C HIS A 95 3.94 12.21 -19.13
N GLN A 96 3.34 12.26 -17.96
CA GLN A 96 3.80 13.11 -16.86
C GLN A 96 4.77 12.39 -15.94
N VAL A 97 5.84 13.07 -15.55
CA VAL A 97 6.92 12.52 -14.72
C VAL A 97 6.96 13.21 -13.37
N LEU A 98 6.81 12.44 -12.30
CA LEU A 98 7.15 12.88 -10.94
C LEU A 98 8.61 12.46 -10.72
N LEU A 99 9.53 13.43 -10.75
CA LEU A 99 10.96 13.13 -10.54
C LEU A 99 11.21 12.90 -9.06
N MET A 100 11.74 11.73 -8.72
CA MET A 100 11.99 11.36 -7.32
C MET A 100 13.37 11.84 -6.87
N VAL A 101 13.40 12.48 -5.70
CA VAL A 101 14.61 12.90 -5.00
C VAL A 101 14.64 12.19 -3.65
N ASP A 102 15.72 11.50 -3.36
CA ASP A 102 15.88 10.81 -2.08
C ASP A 102 16.39 11.82 -1.04
N MET A 103 15.53 12.20 -0.10
CA MET A 103 15.85 13.15 0.98
C MET A 103 16.34 12.42 2.24
N GLY A 104 16.80 11.16 2.11
CA GLY A 104 17.43 10.44 3.21
C GLY A 104 16.83 9.08 3.56
N ASP A 105 15.70 8.70 2.93
CA ASP A 105 15.03 7.42 3.23
C ASP A 105 15.68 6.22 2.52
N LEU A 106 16.63 6.46 1.60
CA LEU A 106 17.40 5.44 0.88
C LEU A 106 16.53 4.48 0.06
N ARG A 107 15.41 4.99 -0.46
CA ARG A 107 14.52 4.25 -1.37
C ARG A 107 14.80 4.72 -2.81
N GLU A 108 13.81 5.00 -3.63
CA GLU A 108 14.07 5.50 -4.99
C GLU A 108 14.21 7.03 -5.00
N GLY A 109 15.03 7.49 -5.92
CA GLY A 109 15.25 8.93 -6.12
C GLY A 109 16.71 9.26 -6.33
N ILE A 110 16.98 10.40 -6.96
CA ILE A 110 18.34 10.95 -7.04
C ILE A 110 18.69 11.49 -5.65
N TRP A 111 19.86 11.12 -5.13
CA TRP A 111 20.30 11.56 -3.81
C TRP A 111 20.35 13.08 -3.72
N PHE A 112 19.75 13.66 -2.71
CA PHE A 112 19.52 15.12 -2.61
C PHE A 112 20.78 15.96 -2.77
N SER A 113 21.97 15.44 -2.35
CA SER A 113 23.21 16.19 -2.48
C SER A 113 23.81 16.13 -3.90
N GLU A 114 23.28 15.27 -4.78
CA GLU A 114 23.67 15.24 -6.19
C GLU A 114 22.87 16.29 -6.99
N TYR A 115 22.90 17.52 -6.52
CA TYR A 115 22.08 18.60 -7.06
C TYR A 115 22.24 18.76 -8.58
N GLN A 116 23.48 18.69 -9.08
CA GLN A 116 23.74 18.83 -10.52
C GLN A 116 23.02 17.75 -11.34
N ARG A 117 22.98 16.52 -10.84
CA ARG A 117 22.25 15.41 -11.48
C ARG A 117 20.74 15.64 -11.47
N ILE A 118 20.19 16.21 -10.37
CA ILE A 118 18.77 16.57 -10.31
C ILE A 118 18.45 17.63 -11.38
N LEU A 119 19.25 18.69 -11.46
CA LEU A 119 19.09 19.79 -12.42
C LEU A 119 19.14 19.29 -13.87
N GLU A 120 20.14 18.45 -14.18
CA GLU A 120 20.28 17.83 -15.50
C GLU A 120 19.08 16.93 -15.83
N THR A 121 18.55 16.20 -14.85
CA THR A 121 17.42 15.29 -15.08
C THR A 121 16.12 16.07 -15.31
N VAL A 122 15.88 17.18 -14.56
CA VAL A 122 14.73 18.06 -14.80
C VAL A 122 14.81 18.67 -16.22
N THR A 123 16.00 19.14 -16.60
CA THR A 123 16.24 19.69 -17.94
C THR A 123 16.01 18.61 -19.02
N LEU A 124 16.47 17.39 -18.76
CA LEU A 124 16.24 16.26 -19.66
C LEU A 124 14.73 15.98 -19.84
N ILE A 125 13.97 15.91 -18.74
CA ILE A 125 12.53 15.64 -18.81
C ILE A 125 11.84 16.67 -19.70
N THR A 126 12.10 17.96 -19.47
CA THR A 126 11.44 19.05 -20.22
C THR A 126 11.92 19.18 -21.67
N GLY A 127 13.11 18.66 -21.96
CA GLY A 127 13.65 18.61 -23.32
C GLY A 127 13.23 17.40 -24.13
N LEU A 128 12.66 16.35 -23.49
CA LEU A 128 12.26 15.13 -24.19
C LEU A 128 10.82 15.25 -24.73
N PRO A 129 10.60 15.10 -26.05
CA PRO A 129 9.25 15.18 -26.61
C PRO A 129 8.33 14.11 -26.01
N GLY A 130 7.09 14.50 -25.74
CA GLY A 130 6.09 13.61 -25.15
C GLY A 130 6.20 13.42 -23.65
N LEU A 131 7.15 14.10 -22.99
CA LEU A 131 7.22 14.11 -21.52
C LEU A 131 6.88 15.50 -20.98
N GLU A 132 6.35 15.52 -19.77
CA GLU A 132 6.07 16.75 -19.02
C GLU A 132 6.45 16.54 -17.56
N LEU A 133 7.12 17.52 -16.97
CA LEU A 133 7.44 17.47 -15.54
C LEU A 133 6.18 17.73 -14.72
N TYR A 134 5.68 16.69 -14.02
CA TYR A 134 4.56 16.82 -13.09
C TYR A 134 5.00 17.52 -11.80
N GLY A 135 6.21 17.21 -11.33
CA GLY A 135 6.77 17.79 -10.10
C GLY A 135 7.95 16.98 -9.56
N LEU A 136 8.29 17.30 -8.33
CA LEU A 136 9.30 16.53 -7.57
C LEU A 136 8.60 15.72 -6.48
N GLY A 137 9.14 14.53 -6.20
CA GLY A 137 8.64 13.66 -5.14
C GLY A 137 9.75 13.17 -4.24
N THR A 138 9.41 12.88 -2.98
CA THR A 138 10.33 12.22 -2.05
C THR A 138 9.55 11.24 -1.19
N ASN A 139 10.26 10.33 -0.54
CA ASN A 139 9.70 9.35 0.40
C ASN A 139 10.21 9.61 1.81
N PHE A 140 9.39 9.28 2.79
CA PHE A 140 9.75 9.26 4.20
C PHE A 140 9.16 8.00 4.84
N ASN A 141 9.85 7.48 5.84
CA ASN A 141 9.44 6.35 6.67
C ASN A 141 9.03 5.14 5.84
N CYS A 142 9.89 4.77 4.90
CA CYS A 142 9.71 3.56 4.12
C CYS A 142 10.89 2.61 4.35
N TYR A 143 11.85 2.54 3.41
CA TYR A 143 13.01 1.64 3.58
C TYR A 143 13.92 2.11 4.71
N GLY A 144 14.29 3.39 4.72
CA GLY A 144 15.20 3.95 5.72
C GLY A 144 14.55 4.36 7.03
N THR A 145 13.24 4.24 7.13
CA THR A 145 12.43 4.60 8.30
C THR A 145 12.65 6.04 8.81
N VAL A 146 13.08 6.95 7.90
CA VAL A 146 13.31 8.36 8.24
C VAL A 146 11.97 9.07 8.39
N LEU A 147 11.65 9.50 9.59
CA LEU A 147 10.39 10.17 9.86
C LEU A 147 10.30 11.53 9.15
N PRO A 148 9.13 11.89 8.62
CA PRO A 148 8.91 13.23 8.09
C PRO A 148 8.98 14.26 9.23
N THR A 149 9.66 15.35 9.00
CA THR A 149 9.81 16.47 9.94
C THR A 149 9.60 17.79 9.21
N VAL A 150 9.35 18.85 9.96
CA VAL A 150 9.28 20.21 9.38
C VAL A 150 10.58 20.51 8.64
N LYS A 151 11.72 20.16 9.27
CA LYS A 151 13.06 20.44 8.71
C LYS A 151 13.26 19.78 7.34
N ASN A 152 13.01 18.45 7.23
CA ASN A 152 13.24 17.79 5.94
C ASN A 152 12.23 18.21 4.88
N GLY A 153 11.04 18.64 5.28
CA GLY A 153 10.08 19.25 4.36
C GLY A 153 10.56 20.62 3.85
N GLU A 154 11.10 21.46 4.75
CA GLU A 154 11.69 22.74 4.38
C GLU A 154 12.93 22.59 3.49
N ASP A 155 13.75 21.58 3.75
CA ASP A 155 14.92 21.28 2.92
C ASP A 155 14.49 20.87 1.50
N PHE A 156 13.41 20.10 1.39
CA PHE A 156 12.86 19.73 0.09
C PHE A 156 12.28 20.94 -0.65
N LEU A 157 11.61 21.87 0.06
CA LEU A 157 11.13 23.13 -0.50
C LEU A 157 12.29 24.01 -1.00
N ALA A 158 13.36 24.10 -0.21
CA ALA A 158 14.56 24.86 -0.57
C ALA A 158 15.23 24.29 -1.82
N LEU A 159 15.32 22.97 -1.92
CA LEU A 159 15.85 22.28 -3.10
C LEU A 159 15.02 22.64 -4.34
N ALA A 160 13.69 22.57 -4.24
CA ALA A 160 12.79 22.87 -5.35
C ALA A 160 12.92 24.35 -5.79
N ALA A 161 12.95 25.27 -4.83
CA ALA A 161 13.09 26.70 -5.11
C ALA A 161 14.42 27.00 -5.82
N ARG A 162 15.49 26.39 -5.36
CA ARG A 162 16.82 26.50 -6.01
C ARG A 162 16.76 25.96 -7.44
N LEU A 163 16.13 24.80 -7.63
CA LEU A 163 15.98 24.17 -8.94
C LEU A 163 15.23 25.08 -9.92
N GLU A 164 14.12 25.70 -9.47
CA GLU A 164 13.37 26.65 -10.29
C GLU A 164 14.23 27.86 -10.68
N ALA A 165 15.00 28.40 -9.73
CA ALA A 165 15.86 29.57 -9.96
C ALA A 165 16.96 29.26 -10.98
N ASP A 166 17.57 28.09 -10.87
CA ASP A 166 18.71 27.72 -11.72
C ASP A 166 18.29 27.23 -13.11
N SER A 167 17.12 26.55 -13.22
CA SER A 167 16.66 25.99 -14.50
C SER A 167 15.66 26.88 -15.26
N GLY A 168 14.94 27.75 -14.55
CA GLY A 168 13.79 28.47 -15.10
C GLY A 168 12.56 27.58 -15.30
N ILE A 169 12.60 26.33 -14.85
CA ILE A 169 11.50 25.36 -15.01
C ILE A 169 10.63 25.35 -13.74
N PRO A 170 9.34 25.66 -13.82
CA PRO A 170 8.51 25.69 -12.62
C PRO A 170 8.24 24.27 -12.07
N VAL A 171 8.34 24.10 -10.76
CA VAL A 171 8.04 22.85 -10.05
C VAL A 171 6.70 23.01 -9.33
N ARG A 172 5.63 22.65 -10.00
CA ARG A 172 4.26 22.93 -9.52
C ARG A 172 3.77 21.97 -8.45
N ARG A 173 4.30 20.75 -8.43
CA ARG A 173 3.90 19.72 -7.45
C ARG A 173 5.10 19.32 -6.62
N LEU A 174 4.94 19.35 -5.31
CA LEU A 174 5.94 18.90 -4.34
C LEU A 174 5.33 17.80 -3.49
N SER A 175 5.62 16.55 -3.90
CA SER A 175 5.05 15.34 -3.32
C SER A 175 5.93 14.88 -2.16
N ALA A 176 5.57 15.27 -0.93
CA ALA A 176 6.41 15.09 0.25
C ALA A 176 5.98 13.89 1.09
N GLY A 177 6.13 12.72 0.50
CA GLY A 177 5.99 11.46 1.22
C GLY A 177 4.62 10.80 1.15
N ASN A 178 4.32 10.05 2.17
CA ASN A 178 3.26 9.06 2.25
C ASN A 178 2.37 9.28 3.48
N CYS A 179 1.74 8.20 3.97
CA CYS A 179 0.83 8.23 5.11
C CYS A 179 1.45 8.80 6.38
N THR A 180 2.75 8.56 6.62
CA THR A 180 3.43 9.09 7.82
C THR A 180 3.53 10.61 7.81
N SER A 181 3.57 11.23 6.63
CA SER A 181 3.60 12.69 6.54
C SER A 181 2.30 13.34 7.03
N TYR A 182 1.20 12.59 7.11
CA TYR A 182 -0.06 13.06 7.70
C TYR A 182 0.12 13.55 9.13
N HIS A 183 1.07 12.97 9.89
CA HIS A 183 1.41 13.39 11.24
C HIS A 183 1.67 14.91 11.33
N LEU A 184 2.39 15.48 10.35
CA LEU A 184 2.67 16.92 10.34
C LEU A 184 1.39 17.74 10.07
N LEU A 185 0.48 17.19 9.24
CA LEU A 185 -0.83 17.82 8.99
C LEU A 185 -1.71 17.75 10.24
N ASP A 186 -1.76 16.61 10.89
CA ASP A 186 -2.54 16.37 12.11
C ASP A 186 -2.12 17.35 13.23
N LYS A 187 -0.81 17.62 13.31
CA LYS A 187 -0.25 18.55 14.30
C LYS A 187 -0.30 20.02 13.86
N GLY A 188 -0.76 20.31 12.66
CA GLY A 188 -0.85 21.68 12.14
C GLY A 188 0.51 22.34 11.86
N ILE A 189 1.55 21.53 11.63
CA ILE A 189 2.93 22.01 11.41
C ILE A 189 3.46 21.63 10.01
N TRP A 190 2.56 21.37 9.07
CA TRP A 190 2.91 21.01 7.70
C TRP A 190 3.63 22.18 7.01
N PRO A 191 4.82 21.95 6.43
CA PRO A 191 5.55 23.04 5.73
C PRO A 191 4.75 23.59 4.55
N GLN A 192 4.52 24.90 4.57
CA GLN A 192 3.75 25.58 3.52
C GLN A 192 4.49 25.53 2.19
N GLY A 193 3.80 25.12 1.15
CA GLY A 193 4.38 24.92 -0.19
C GLY A 193 4.41 23.45 -0.60
N LEU A 194 4.48 22.52 0.36
CA LEU A 194 4.30 21.11 0.06
C LEU A 194 2.81 20.89 -0.23
N ASN A 195 2.49 20.40 -1.43
CA ASN A 195 1.11 20.43 -1.92
C ASN A 195 0.61 19.10 -2.46
N HIS A 196 1.32 18.00 -2.17
CA HIS A 196 0.93 16.68 -2.68
C HIS A 196 1.42 15.58 -1.71
N LEU A 197 0.55 14.60 -1.45
CA LEU A 197 0.87 13.39 -0.67
C LEU A 197 0.35 12.16 -1.40
N ARG A 198 1.02 11.04 -1.17
CA ARG A 198 0.60 9.72 -1.66
C ARG A 198 0.12 8.91 -0.46
N ILE A 199 -1.20 8.78 -0.32
CA ILE A 199 -1.84 8.20 0.86
C ILE A 199 -2.53 6.89 0.49
N GLY A 200 -2.24 5.83 1.25
CA GLY A 200 -2.89 4.52 1.15
C GLY A 200 -3.30 4.02 2.53
N GLY A 201 -2.33 3.51 3.30
CA GLY A 201 -2.60 2.87 4.59
C GLY A 201 -3.37 3.74 5.59
N LEU A 202 -3.20 5.05 5.57
CA LEU A 202 -3.98 5.96 6.40
C LEU A 202 -5.48 5.80 6.11
N HIS A 203 -5.82 5.73 4.84
CA HIS A 203 -7.21 5.58 4.37
C HIS A 203 -7.72 4.15 4.61
N GLU A 204 -6.85 3.16 4.35
CA GLU A 204 -7.21 1.74 4.40
C GLU A 204 -7.33 1.21 5.83
N PHE A 205 -6.52 1.71 6.76
CA PHE A 205 -6.44 1.17 8.12
C PHE A 205 -6.82 2.18 9.20
N GLY A 206 -6.97 3.46 8.85
CA GLY A 206 -7.30 4.50 9.81
C GLY A 206 -6.21 4.71 10.87
N ILE A 207 -4.94 4.48 10.50
CA ILE A 207 -3.82 4.53 11.44
C ILE A 207 -2.91 5.71 11.11
N GLU A 208 -2.59 6.50 12.13
CA GLU A 208 -1.53 7.49 12.08
C GLU A 208 -0.23 6.77 12.50
N TYR A 209 0.75 6.74 11.59
CA TYR A 209 1.88 5.81 11.68
C TYR A 209 3.10 6.32 12.46
N VAL A 210 3.09 7.56 12.93
CA VAL A 210 4.21 8.10 13.74
C VAL A 210 3.93 7.89 15.23
N ASP A 211 2.78 8.35 15.70
CA ASP A 211 2.35 8.15 17.10
C ASP A 211 1.67 6.78 17.31
N MET A 212 1.47 6.01 16.24
CA MET A 212 0.82 4.69 16.25
C MET A 212 -0.53 4.76 16.97
N LYS A 213 -1.43 5.57 16.41
CA LYS A 213 -2.78 5.74 16.97
C LYS A 213 -3.85 5.58 15.89
N TYR A 214 -5.00 5.06 16.29
CA TYR A 214 -6.16 5.03 15.40
C TYR A 214 -6.77 6.43 15.29
N LEU A 215 -7.20 6.79 14.08
CA LEU A 215 -7.93 8.02 13.81
C LEU A 215 -9.42 7.71 13.93
N ASN A 216 -10.07 8.24 14.97
CA ASN A 216 -11.46 7.91 15.33
C ASN A 216 -12.46 8.07 14.18
N GLU A 217 -12.19 8.98 13.26
CA GLU A 217 -13.06 9.23 12.11
C GLU A 217 -12.98 8.14 11.02
N PHE A 218 -11.97 7.27 11.08
CA PHE A 218 -11.76 6.23 10.06
C PHE A 218 -11.75 4.81 10.62
N HIS A 219 -11.54 4.65 11.93
CA HIS A 219 -11.30 3.34 12.54
C HIS A 219 -12.44 2.90 13.44
N HIS A 220 -12.81 1.65 13.33
CA HIS A 220 -13.89 1.04 14.12
C HIS A 220 -13.47 -0.27 14.81
N SER A 221 -12.29 -0.81 14.51
CA SER A 221 -11.81 -2.05 15.12
C SER A 221 -11.53 -1.89 16.62
N ALA A 222 -11.79 -2.95 17.38
CA ALA A 222 -11.42 -3.04 18.80
C ALA A 222 -10.03 -3.60 19.02
N LYS A 223 -9.32 -3.99 17.94
CA LYS A 223 -7.99 -4.59 18.05
C LYS A 223 -6.94 -3.52 18.36
N PRO A 224 -5.88 -3.87 19.11
CA PRO A 224 -4.80 -2.93 19.40
C PRO A 224 -4.10 -2.43 18.13
N VAL A 225 -3.64 -1.19 18.16
CA VAL A 225 -3.01 -0.54 17.01
C VAL A 225 -1.70 -1.23 16.57
N ASP A 226 -1.03 -1.92 17.50
CA ASP A 226 0.21 -2.66 17.20
C ASP A 226 0.00 -3.83 16.25
N LYS A 227 -1.26 -4.29 16.12
CA LYS A 227 -1.62 -5.31 15.11
C LYS A 227 -1.85 -4.69 13.74
N ALA A 228 -2.08 -3.38 13.70
CA ALA A 228 -2.32 -2.61 12.46
C ALA A 228 -3.37 -3.26 11.55
N CYS A 229 -4.39 -3.88 12.18
CA CYS A 229 -5.49 -4.52 11.46
C CYS A 229 -6.64 -3.54 11.22
N SER A 230 -7.46 -3.84 10.24
CA SER A 230 -8.59 -2.99 9.87
C SER A 230 -9.86 -3.81 9.77
N ASP A 231 -10.93 -3.30 10.38
CA ASP A 231 -12.27 -3.86 10.25
C ASP A 231 -12.92 -3.51 8.89
N MET A 232 -12.28 -2.68 8.09
CA MET A 232 -12.72 -2.38 6.72
C MET A 232 -12.52 -3.55 5.77
N TYR A 233 -11.57 -4.44 6.09
CA TYR A 233 -11.20 -5.58 5.23
C TYR A 233 -11.28 -6.86 6.04
N ILE A 234 -12.38 -7.58 5.88
CA ILE A 234 -12.65 -8.81 6.62
C ILE A 234 -12.45 -10.00 5.68
N LEU A 235 -11.53 -10.87 6.04
CA LEU A 235 -11.38 -12.17 5.38
C LEU A 235 -12.40 -13.12 5.98
N GLU A 236 -13.27 -13.66 5.16
CA GLU A 236 -14.26 -14.67 5.54
C GLU A 236 -13.79 -16.04 5.06
N ALA A 237 -13.67 -17.01 5.97
CA ALA A 237 -13.17 -18.34 5.65
C ALA A 237 -14.16 -19.41 6.15
N GLU A 238 -14.58 -20.27 5.23
CA GLU A 238 -15.53 -21.35 5.54
C GLU A 238 -14.85 -22.46 6.34
N ILE A 239 -15.57 -23.00 7.33
CA ILE A 239 -15.17 -24.20 8.08
C ILE A 239 -15.43 -25.41 7.21
N ILE A 240 -14.38 -26.15 6.90
CA ILE A 240 -14.47 -27.35 6.06
C ILE A 240 -14.34 -28.66 6.86
N GLU A 241 -13.85 -28.57 8.11
CA GLU A 241 -13.79 -29.73 9.01
C GLU A 241 -13.91 -29.24 10.46
N LEU A 242 -14.61 -29.99 11.29
CA LEU A 242 -14.70 -29.79 12.73
C LEU A 242 -14.44 -31.12 13.44
N ASN A 243 -13.46 -31.10 14.35
CA ASN A 243 -13.11 -32.30 15.13
C ASN A 243 -12.56 -31.94 16.50
N SER A 244 -12.73 -32.85 17.46
CA SER A 244 -12.02 -32.78 18.74
C SER A 244 -10.77 -33.61 18.63
N LYS A 245 -9.60 -32.99 18.84
CA LYS A 245 -8.29 -33.67 18.69
C LYS A 245 -7.36 -33.26 19.83
N PRO A 246 -6.37 -34.12 20.17
CA PRO A 246 -5.33 -33.75 21.14
C PRO A 246 -4.56 -32.52 20.65
N THR A 247 -4.06 -31.72 21.59
CA THR A 247 -3.29 -30.51 21.26
C THR A 247 -1.82 -30.82 20.95
N VAL A 248 -1.38 -32.05 21.28
CA VAL A 248 -0.02 -32.51 20.98
C VAL A 248 -0.11 -33.61 19.92
N PRO A 249 0.67 -33.55 18.84
CA PRO A 249 0.72 -34.62 17.83
C PRO A 249 1.25 -35.91 18.40
N VAL A 250 0.89 -37.03 17.77
CA VAL A 250 1.36 -38.38 18.15
C VAL A 250 2.36 -38.85 17.10
N GLY A 251 3.55 -39.21 17.54
CA GLY A 251 4.63 -39.72 16.66
C GLY A 251 5.90 -38.89 16.77
N GLU A 252 6.91 -39.28 16.00
CA GLU A 252 8.17 -38.54 15.91
C GLU A 252 7.98 -37.24 15.14
N LEU A 253 8.45 -36.13 15.71
CA LEU A 253 8.27 -34.81 15.13
C LEU A 253 9.46 -34.43 14.26
N GLY A 254 9.18 -33.84 13.11
CA GLY A 254 10.15 -33.30 12.19
C GLY A 254 9.92 -31.78 11.98
N VAL A 255 10.18 -31.33 10.76
CA VAL A 255 9.86 -29.97 10.33
C VAL A 255 8.62 -29.99 9.43
N ASP A 256 7.91 -28.87 9.39
CA ASP A 256 6.74 -28.74 8.53
C ASP A 256 7.14 -28.44 7.06
N ALA A 257 6.16 -28.22 6.20
CA ALA A 257 6.38 -27.93 4.77
C ALA A 257 7.15 -26.62 4.53
N PHE A 258 7.24 -25.77 5.53
CA PHE A 258 7.97 -24.48 5.47
C PHE A 258 9.31 -24.56 6.20
N LEU A 259 9.77 -25.79 6.50
CA LEU A 259 11.02 -26.13 7.19
C LEU A 259 11.09 -25.53 8.61
N GLN A 260 9.92 -25.40 9.27
CA GLN A 260 9.83 -24.85 10.63
C GLN A 260 9.54 -25.96 11.63
N SER A 261 10.28 -25.97 12.74
CA SER A 261 9.97 -26.81 13.90
C SER A 261 8.86 -26.15 14.72
N LYS A 262 7.96 -26.96 15.26
CA LYS A 262 6.85 -26.46 16.08
C LYS A 262 6.92 -27.02 17.49
N THR A 263 6.58 -26.19 18.45
CA THR A 263 6.41 -26.58 19.85
C THR A 263 4.92 -26.66 20.15
N PHE A 264 4.52 -27.72 20.83
CA PHE A 264 3.12 -27.97 21.18
C PHE A 264 2.96 -27.98 22.69
N VAL A 265 1.91 -27.31 23.18
CA VAL A 265 1.55 -27.29 24.60
C VAL A 265 0.37 -28.23 24.80
N ASP A 266 0.50 -29.15 25.73
CA ASP A 266 -0.59 -30.08 26.02
C ASP A 266 -1.69 -29.40 26.82
N ARG A 267 -2.86 -29.28 26.19
CA ARG A 267 -4.10 -28.73 26.79
C ARG A 267 -5.22 -29.80 26.74
N GLY A 268 -4.84 -31.07 26.51
CA GLY A 268 -5.79 -32.14 26.35
C GLY A 268 -6.46 -32.17 25.00
N ILE A 269 -7.71 -32.61 24.97
CA ILE A 269 -8.53 -32.65 23.74
C ILE A 269 -9.29 -31.34 23.62
N ARG A 270 -9.20 -30.69 22.46
CA ARG A 270 -9.88 -29.42 22.19
C ARG A 270 -10.58 -29.45 20.82
N ARG A 271 -11.66 -28.73 20.71
CA ARG A 271 -12.40 -28.59 19.45
C ARG A 271 -11.59 -27.69 18.50
N ARG A 272 -11.43 -28.15 17.28
CA ARG A 272 -10.69 -27.46 16.22
C ARG A 272 -11.51 -27.37 14.96
N ALA A 273 -11.30 -26.29 14.23
CA ALA A 273 -11.81 -26.15 12.87
C ALA A 273 -10.66 -26.09 11.87
N LEU A 274 -10.88 -26.66 10.71
CA LEU A 274 -10.05 -26.49 9.53
C LEU A 274 -10.76 -25.54 8.59
N LEU A 275 -10.07 -24.48 8.15
CA LEU A 275 -10.64 -23.40 7.34
C LEU A 275 -10.12 -23.47 5.92
N ALA A 276 -10.95 -23.04 4.96
CA ALA A 276 -10.68 -23.07 3.52
C ALA A 276 -9.82 -21.91 3.06
N PHE A 277 -8.71 -21.61 3.75
CA PHE A 277 -7.65 -20.73 3.26
C PHE A 277 -6.34 -21.12 3.93
N GLY A 278 -5.25 -20.86 3.26
CA GLY A 278 -3.94 -21.21 3.78
C GLY A 278 -2.91 -20.12 3.53
N ARG A 279 -1.65 -20.49 3.75
CA ARG A 279 -0.53 -19.56 3.66
C ARG A 279 -0.38 -18.95 2.25
N GLN A 280 -0.82 -19.67 1.20
CA GLN A 280 -0.78 -19.18 -0.18
C GLN A 280 -1.78 -18.04 -0.42
N ASP A 281 -2.82 -17.95 0.43
CA ASP A 281 -3.84 -16.91 0.32
C ASP A 281 -3.49 -15.71 1.22
N VAL A 282 -3.46 -15.95 2.54
CA VAL A 282 -3.10 -14.96 3.56
C VAL A 282 -2.33 -15.68 4.68
N PRO A 283 -1.08 -15.29 4.94
CA PRO A 283 -0.34 -15.90 6.06
C PRO A 283 -1.01 -15.60 7.40
N SER A 284 -0.98 -16.58 8.32
CA SER A 284 -1.61 -16.46 9.64
C SER A 284 -1.07 -15.31 10.50
N ASP A 285 0.17 -14.91 10.25
CA ASP A 285 0.79 -13.78 10.98
C ASP A 285 0.20 -12.44 10.57
N ASN A 286 -0.56 -12.41 9.48
CA ASN A 286 -1.09 -11.19 8.84
C ASN A 286 -2.62 -11.10 8.90
N CYS A 287 -3.22 -11.91 9.77
CA CYS A 287 -4.66 -11.83 10.03
C CYS A 287 -4.95 -12.15 11.50
N VAL A 288 -6.01 -11.57 12.04
CA VAL A 288 -6.40 -11.73 13.44
C VAL A 288 -7.89 -12.13 13.48
N PRO A 289 -8.25 -13.21 14.19
CA PRO A 289 -9.68 -13.55 14.32
C PRO A 289 -10.49 -12.40 14.91
N CYS A 290 -11.66 -12.13 14.35
CA CYS A 290 -12.58 -11.14 14.90
C CYS A 290 -13.14 -11.57 16.26
N ASP A 291 -13.28 -12.89 16.47
CA ASP A 291 -13.69 -13.46 17.76
C ASP A 291 -12.44 -13.84 18.56
N ASP A 292 -12.24 -13.17 19.70
CA ASP A 292 -11.09 -13.38 20.59
C ASP A 292 -11.05 -14.78 21.21
N ALA A 293 -12.15 -15.52 21.14
CA ALA A 293 -12.22 -16.92 21.62
C ALA A 293 -11.62 -17.91 20.62
N ILE A 294 -11.28 -17.44 19.40
CA ILE A 294 -10.66 -18.26 18.35
C ILE A 294 -9.15 -18.04 18.37
N THR A 295 -8.38 -19.12 18.41
CA THR A 295 -6.91 -19.03 18.35
C THR A 295 -6.40 -19.77 17.10
N ILE A 296 -5.59 -19.09 16.30
CA ILE A 296 -4.93 -19.74 15.15
C ILE A 296 -3.84 -20.67 15.69
N LEU A 297 -3.91 -21.95 15.31
CA LEU A 297 -2.95 -22.99 15.72
C LEU A 297 -1.80 -23.11 14.70
N GLY A 298 -2.06 -22.78 13.45
CA GLY A 298 -1.08 -22.85 12.37
C GLY A 298 -1.71 -22.96 11.02
N GLN A 299 -0.85 -23.04 10.02
CA GLN A 299 -1.29 -23.11 8.61
C GLN A 299 -0.51 -24.15 7.83
N THR A 300 -1.17 -24.70 6.82
CA THR A 300 -0.51 -25.35 5.69
C THR A 300 -0.58 -24.40 4.48
N SER A 301 -0.18 -24.86 3.31
CA SER A 301 -0.34 -24.07 2.08
C SER A 301 -1.81 -23.70 1.83
N ASP A 302 -2.75 -24.61 2.14
CA ASP A 302 -4.15 -24.51 1.71
C ASP A 302 -5.15 -24.40 2.87
N HIS A 303 -4.71 -24.60 4.12
CA HIS A 303 -5.61 -24.70 5.27
C HIS A 303 -5.11 -23.89 6.45
N THR A 304 -6.04 -23.29 7.18
CA THR A 304 -5.77 -22.67 8.48
C THR A 304 -6.46 -23.49 9.56
N LEU A 305 -5.71 -23.86 10.60
CA LEU A 305 -6.21 -24.61 11.74
C LEU A 305 -6.48 -23.63 12.88
N VAL A 306 -7.67 -23.69 13.46
CA VAL A 306 -8.03 -22.84 14.60
C VAL A 306 -8.58 -23.69 15.75
N ASP A 307 -8.27 -23.26 16.98
CA ASP A 307 -8.88 -23.75 18.21
C ASP A 307 -10.16 -22.94 18.43
N ILE A 308 -11.28 -23.62 18.61
CA ILE A 308 -12.58 -23.01 18.80
C ILE A 308 -13.27 -23.50 20.11
N GLU A 309 -12.50 -24.13 21.01
CA GLU A 309 -13.03 -24.70 22.25
C GLU A 309 -13.75 -23.65 23.10
N ASP A 310 -13.20 -22.45 23.14
CA ASP A 310 -13.69 -21.37 23.99
C ASP A 310 -14.80 -20.53 23.34
N CYS A 311 -15.18 -20.85 22.07
CA CYS A 311 -16.24 -20.13 21.37
C CYS A 311 -17.60 -20.39 22.01
N ARG A 312 -18.34 -19.32 22.29
CA ARG A 312 -19.69 -19.41 22.83
C ARG A 312 -20.69 -19.89 21.77
N GLN A 313 -20.42 -19.56 20.54
CA GLN A 313 -21.28 -19.95 19.41
C GLN A 313 -21.05 -21.39 19.02
N SER A 314 -22.12 -22.12 18.75
CA SER A 314 -22.01 -23.50 18.26
C SER A 314 -21.72 -23.50 16.76
N LEU A 315 -20.46 -23.61 16.42
CA LEU A 315 -20.00 -23.63 15.02
C LEU A 315 -20.16 -25.02 14.39
N LYS A 316 -20.45 -25.04 13.09
CA LYS A 316 -20.58 -26.27 12.28
C LYS A 316 -19.87 -26.10 10.93
N VAL A 317 -19.65 -27.20 10.23
CA VAL A 317 -19.10 -27.17 8.86
C VAL A 317 -20.03 -26.36 7.96
N GLY A 318 -19.44 -25.45 7.18
CA GLY A 318 -20.15 -24.50 6.34
C GLY A 318 -20.34 -23.12 6.98
N ASP A 319 -20.11 -22.99 8.29
CA ASP A 319 -20.11 -21.67 8.93
C ASP A 319 -18.80 -20.94 8.57
N VAL A 320 -18.81 -19.63 8.78
CA VAL A 320 -17.71 -18.72 8.38
C VAL A 320 -17.02 -18.16 9.63
N VAL A 321 -15.69 -18.26 9.65
CA VAL A 321 -14.84 -17.56 10.62
C VAL A 321 -14.32 -16.28 9.96
N ARG A 322 -14.31 -15.17 10.69
CA ARG A 322 -13.92 -13.84 10.22
C ARG A 322 -12.60 -13.40 10.81
N PHE A 323 -11.79 -12.74 9.99
CA PHE A 323 -10.48 -12.21 10.37
C PHE A 323 -10.32 -10.79 9.87
N GLU A 324 -9.79 -9.90 10.71
CA GLU A 324 -9.27 -8.60 10.28
C GLU A 324 -7.88 -8.82 9.67
N LEU A 325 -7.55 -8.05 8.64
CA LEU A 325 -6.27 -8.14 7.93
C LEU A 325 -5.37 -6.96 8.28
N ASP A 326 -4.07 -7.20 8.43
CA ASP A 326 -3.08 -6.14 8.43
C ASP A 326 -2.72 -5.78 6.98
N TYR A 327 -1.78 -4.84 6.80
CA TYR A 327 -1.36 -4.38 5.47
C TYR A 327 -0.85 -5.53 4.59
N THR A 328 -0.02 -6.41 5.13
CA THR A 328 0.53 -7.56 4.38
C THR A 328 -0.59 -8.56 4.03
N GLY A 329 -1.48 -8.83 4.97
CA GLY A 329 -2.63 -9.71 4.74
C GLY A 329 -3.53 -9.19 3.62
N LEU A 330 -3.82 -7.89 3.66
CA LEU A 330 -4.61 -7.24 2.61
C LEU A 330 -3.89 -7.32 1.26
N LEU A 331 -2.59 -7.03 1.23
CA LEU A 331 -1.77 -7.08 0.02
C LEU A 331 -1.81 -8.49 -0.61
N MET A 332 -1.68 -9.54 0.21
CA MET A 332 -1.70 -10.93 -0.25
C MET A 332 -3.10 -11.31 -0.75
N ALA A 333 -4.14 -11.00 0.03
CA ALA A 333 -5.53 -11.28 -0.35
C ALA A 333 -5.90 -10.67 -1.71
N CYS A 334 -5.35 -9.48 -2.01
CA CYS A 334 -5.60 -8.80 -3.27
C CYS A 334 -4.90 -9.45 -4.47
N GLN A 335 -3.84 -10.21 -4.25
CA GLN A 335 -3.06 -10.82 -5.33
C GLN A 335 -3.45 -12.27 -5.60
N THR A 336 -4.03 -12.96 -4.62
CA THR A 336 -4.42 -14.37 -4.79
C THR A 336 -5.73 -14.51 -5.57
N LYS A 337 -5.80 -15.53 -6.41
CA LYS A 337 -7.01 -15.88 -7.14
C LYS A 337 -8.01 -16.65 -6.27
N GLY A 338 -7.55 -17.16 -5.11
CA GLY A 338 -8.38 -17.93 -4.18
C GLY A 338 -9.36 -17.08 -3.39
N VAL A 339 -9.15 -15.76 -3.33
CA VAL A 339 -9.99 -14.84 -2.56
C VAL A 339 -10.94 -14.08 -3.49
N ALA A 340 -12.24 -14.24 -3.25
CA ALA A 340 -13.28 -13.50 -3.99
C ALA A 340 -13.67 -12.23 -3.19
N TRP A 341 -13.78 -11.10 -3.88
CA TRP A 341 -14.13 -9.82 -3.27
C TRP A 341 -15.64 -9.62 -3.21
N ARG A 342 -16.11 -9.24 -2.04
CA ARG A 342 -17.51 -8.86 -1.83
C ARG A 342 -17.54 -7.49 -1.15
N PHE A 343 -18.31 -6.57 -1.70
CA PHE A 343 -18.47 -5.23 -1.15
C PHE A 343 -19.81 -5.16 -0.41
N THR A 344 -19.76 -4.72 0.84
CA THR A 344 -20.96 -4.49 1.67
C THR A 344 -21.14 -2.99 1.83
N ARG A 345 -22.41 -2.55 2.02
CA ARG A 345 -22.78 -1.15 2.29
C ARG A 345 -22.80 -0.89 3.77
#